data_4a35390c448e25f0d8f11ca665037e30
#
_entry.id   4a35390c448e25f0d8f11ca665037e30
#
_cell.length_a   1.000
_cell.length_b   1.000
_cell.length_c   1.000
_cell.angle_alpha   90.00
_cell.angle_beta   90.00
_cell.angle_gamma   90.00
#
_symmetry.space_group_name_H-M   'P 1'
#
loop_
_entity.id
_entity.type
_entity.pdbx_description
1 polymer ?
#
loop_
_entity_poly.entity_id
_entity_poly.type
_entity_poly.pdbx_seq_one_letter_code
_entity_poly.pdbx_strand_id
1 'polypeptide(L)'
;YGVKKIKRKRKRLKEMANHKSAIKRIRANEKKRLANRYYAKTMRNALRDFRATEDLKEASERLPKLISQIDRLAKRSVIHKNKAANLKSKCMKKVAKLQ
;
A
#
# COMPACT_ATOMS: atom_id res chain seq x y z
N TYR A 1 45.12 10.79 -12.64
CA TYR A 1 44.91 10.65 -11.19
C TYR A 1 44.34 11.91 -10.54
N GLY A 2 44.81 13.12 -10.91
CA GLY A 2 44.27 14.36 -10.37
C GLY A 2 42.82 14.62 -10.78
N VAL A 3 42.44 14.22 -11.98
CA VAL A 3 41.07 14.38 -12.51
C VAL A 3 40.09 13.48 -11.75
N LYS A 4 40.52 12.28 -11.40
CA LYS A 4 39.67 11.36 -10.60
C LYS A 4 39.43 11.88 -9.19
N LYS A 5 40.48 12.46 -8.54
CA LYS A 5 40.36 13.07 -7.21
C LYS A 5 39.39 14.28 -7.24
N ILE A 6 39.46 15.12 -8.27
CA ILE A 6 38.61 16.27 -8.43
C ILE A 6 37.14 15.82 -8.64
N LYS A 7 36.92 14.79 -9.46
CA LYS A 7 35.58 14.21 -9.66
C LYS A 7 35.01 13.63 -8.36
N ARG A 8 35.85 12.97 -7.55
CA ARG A 8 35.42 12.44 -6.24
C ARG A 8 35.05 13.54 -5.27
N LYS A 9 35.83 14.65 -5.22
CA LYS A 9 35.48 15.81 -4.38
C LYS A 9 34.17 16.46 -4.80
N ARG A 10 33.97 16.66 -6.12
CA ARG A 10 32.72 17.19 -6.65
C ARG A 10 31.52 16.26 -6.33
N LYS A 11 31.76 14.96 -6.43
CA LYS A 11 30.74 13.97 -6.11
C LYS A 11 30.39 13.99 -4.62
N ARG A 12 31.40 14.13 -3.73
CA ARG A 12 31.16 14.28 -2.29
C ARG A 12 30.38 15.55 -1.95
N LEU A 13 30.72 16.68 -2.58
CA LEU A 13 30.01 17.93 -2.38
C LEU A 13 28.54 17.83 -2.85
N LYS A 14 28.34 17.19 -4.00
CA LYS A 14 26.99 16.88 -4.49
C LYS A 14 26.25 15.93 -3.56
N GLU A 15 26.92 14.90 -3.07
CA GLU A 15 26.35 13.96 -2.11
C GLU A 15 26.00 14.63 -0.80
N MET A 16 26.82 15.56 -0.30
CA MET A 16 26.53 16.34 0.90
C MET A 16 25.37 17.29 0.69
N ALA A 17 25.31 17.98 -0.46
CA ALA A 17 24.19 18.84 -0.81
C ALA A 17 22.88 18.07 -0.97
N ASN A 18 22.96 16.88 -1.58
CA ASN A 18 21.82 16.00 -1.78
C ASN A 18 21.48 15.15 -0.57
N HIS A 19 22.41 15.04 0.39
CA HIS A 19 22.26 14.18 1.57
C HIS A 19 21.07 14.59 2.43
N LYS A 20 20.87 15.88 2.64
CA LYS A 20 19.71 16.40 3.38
C LYS A 20 18.41 16.07 2.67
N SER A 21 18.38 16.25 1.34
CA SER A 21 17.24 15.88 0.51
C SER A 21 17.01 14.37 0.49
N ALA A 22 18.08 13.58 0.43
CA ALA A 22 18.01 12.12 0.48
C ALA A 22 17.47 11.63 1.81
N ILE A 23 17.94 12.19 2.94
CA ILE A 23 17.45 11.85 4.28
C ILE A 23 15.97 12.21 4.41
N LYS A 24 15.57 13.38 3.94
CA LYS A 24 14.18 13.82 3.95
C LYS A 24 13.29 12.88 3.12
N ARG A 25 13.80 12.46 1.96
CA ARG A 25 13.11 11.50 1.07
C ARG A 25 12.98 10.13 1.73
N ILE A 26 14.05 9.64 2.36
CA ILE A 26 14.06 8.36 3.07
C ILE A 26 13.03 8.38 4.21
N ARG A 27 12.99 9.45 5.00
CA ARG A 27 12.01 9.60 6.09
C ARG A 27 10.58 9.64 5.56
N ALA A 28 10.35 10.38 4.46
CA ALA A 28 9.04 10.43 3.82
C ALA A 28 8.63 9.06 3.27
N ASN A 29 9.56 8.34 2.64
CA ASN A 29 9.33 7.00 2.11
C ASN A 29 9.06 5.99 3.21
N GLU A 30 9.75 6.09 4.35
CA GLU A 30 9.49 5.24 5.52
C GLU A 30 8.10 5.48 6.09
N LYS A 31 7.68 6.75 6.22
CA LYS A 31 6.33 7.08 6.67
C LYS A 31 5.28 6.49 5.73
N LYS A 32 5.48 6.63 4.42
CA LYS A 32 4.58 6.03 3.42
C LYS A 32 4.56 4.52 3.53
N ARG A 33 5.73 3.91 3.66
CA ARG A 33 5.87 2.44 3.78
C ARG A 33 5.14 1.92 5.01
N LEU A 34 5.32 2.57 6.17
CA LEU A 34 4.65 2.20 7.41
C LEU A 34 3.13 2.38 7.31
N ALA A 35 2.69 3.51 6.74
CA ALA A 35 1.28 3.77 6.51
C ALA A 35 0.67 2.74 5.55
N ASN A 36 1.35 2.45 4.44
CA ASN A 36 0.91 1.46 3.47
C ASN A 36 0.82 0.06 4.08
N ARG A 37 1.82 -0.30 4.89
CA ARG A 37 1.83 -1.57 5.60
C ARG A 37 0.66 -1.69 6.58
N TYR A 38 0.38 -0.62 7.31
CA TYR A 38 -0.74 -0.55 8.23
C TYR A 38 -2.08 -0.73 7.50
N TYR A 39 -2.29 0.01 6.42
CA TYR A 39 -3.52 -0.08 5.64
C TYR A 39 -3.68 -1.45 4.98
N ALA A 40 -2.60 -2.03 4.46
CA ALA A 40 -2.61 -3.37 3.88
C ALA A 40 -2.97 -4.41 4.93
N LYS A 41 -2.40 -4.31 6.13
CA LYS A 41 -2.69 -5.21 7.25
C LYS A 41 -4.15 -5.07 7.69
N THR A 42 -4.65 -3.85 7.80
CA THR A 42 -6.04 -3.58 8.16
C THR A 42 -6.99 -4.18 7.13
N MET A 43 -6.69 -4.02 5.84
CA MET A 43 -7.49 -4.60 4.77
C MET A 43 -7.48 -6.13 4.83
N ARG A 44 -6.31 -6.75 5.04
CA ARG A 44 -6.19 -8.22 5.14
C ARG A 44 -6.99 -8.76 6.32
N ASN A 45 -6.96 -8.08 7.47
CA ASN A 45 -7.72 -8.47 8.64
C ASN A 45 -9.23 -8.35 8.37
N ALA A 46 -9.65 -7.25 7.74
CA ALA A 46 -11.05 -7.04 7.36
C ALA A 46 -11.52 -8.10 6.36
N LEU A 47 -10.66 -8.45 5.39
CA LEU A 47 -10.94 -9.50 4.41
C LEU A 47 -11.08 -10.87 5.08
N ARG A 48 -10.21 -11.18 6.03
CA ARG A 48 -10.28 -12.43 6.80
C ARG A 48 -11.57 -12.52 7.59
N ASP A 49 -11.94 -11.44 8.29
CA ASP A 49 -13.18 -11.38 9.07
C ASP A 49 -14.39 -11.51 8.14
N PHE A 50 -14.34 -10.86 6.98
CA PHE A 50 -15.39 -10.96 5.97
C PHE A 50 -15.56 -12.40 5.46
N ARG A 51 -14.44 -13.10 5.20
CA ARG A 51 -14.46 -14.49 4.75
C ARG A 51 -15.01 -15.44 5.82
N ALA A 52 -14.79 -15.12 7.08
CA ALA A 52 -15.30 -15.90 8.21
C ALA A 52 -16.79 -15.64 8.50
N THR A 53 -17.33 -14.52 7.99
CA THR A 53 -18.72 -14.15 8.20
C THR A 53 -19.65 -15.07 7.39
N GLU A 54 -20.60 -15.71 8.08
CA GLU A 54 -21.59 -16.56 7.43
C GLU A 54 -22.96 -15.90 7.33
N ASP A 55 -23.18 -14.81 8.06
CA ASP A 55 -24.43 -14.07 8.06
C ASP A 55 -24.47 -13.10 6.88
N LEU A 56 -25.51 -13.21 6.06
CA LEU A 56 -25.74 -12.33 4.89
C LEU A 56 -25.83 -10.86 5.28
N LYS A 57 -26.51 -10.56 6.37
CA LYS A 57 -26.68 -9.17 6.83
C LYS A 57 -25.35 -8.53 7.20
N GLU A 58 -24.53 -9.22 7.98
CA GLU A 58 -23.19 -8.73 8.34
C GLU A 58 -22.30 -8.60 7.12
N ALA A 59 -22.31 -9.59 6.24
CA ALA A 59 -21.52 -9.56 5.02
C ALA A 59 -21.91 -8.38 4.13
N SER A 60 -23.19 -8.12 3.98
CA SER A 60 -23.71 -7.00 3.20
C SER A 60 -23.32 -5.65 3.80
N GLU A 61 -23.28 -5.53 5.12
CA GLU A 61 -22.84 -4.32 5.81
C GLU A 61 -21.32 -4.09 5.69
N ARG A 62 -20.56 -5.15 5.75
CA ARG A 62 -19.08 -5.09 5.66
C ARG A 62 -18.57 -4.90 4.23
N LEU A 63 -19.32 -5.34 3.25
CA LEU A 63 -18.90 -5.31 1.84
C LEU A 63 -18.53 -3.91 1.34
N PRO A 64 -19.33 -2.85 1.52
CA PRO A 64 -18.97 -1.51 1.04
C PRO A 64 -17.70 -0.97 1.70
N LYS A 65 -17.54 -1.20 2.98
CA LYS A 65 -16.33 -0.78 3.73
C LYS A 65 -15.08 -1.47 3.20
N LEU A 66 -15.16 -2.77 2.96
CA LEU A 66 -14.05 -3.56 2.44
C LEU A 66 -13.69 -3.13 1.02
N ILE A 67 -14.67 -2.91 0.16
CA ILE A 67 -14.46 -2.42 -1.21
C ILE A 67 -13.76 -1.06 -1.19
N SER A 68 -14.18 -0.14 -0.31
CA SER A 68 -13.54 1.15 -0.14
C SER A 68 -12.07 1.03 0.25
N GLN A 69 -11.75 0.12 1.18
CA GLN A 69 -10.38 -0.13 1.60
C GLN A 69 -9.52 -0.68 0.46
N ILE A 70 -10.06 -1.63 -0.30
CA ILE A 70 -9.37 -2.21 -1.46
C ILE A 70 -9.09 -1.14 -2.51
N ASP A 71 -10.08 -0.29 -2.81
CA ASP A 71 -9.93 0.81 -3.76
C ASP A 71 -8.89 1.82 -3.33
N ARG A 72 -8.84 2.18 -2.06
CA ARG A 72 -7.81 3.08 -1.52
C ARG A 72 -6.42 2.52 -1.68
N LEU A 73 -6.24 1.23 -1.41
CA LEU A 73 -4.95 0.56 -1.60
C LEU A 73 -4.53 0.54 -3.06
N ALA A 74 -5.47 0.30 -3.97
CA ALA A 74 -5.21 0.33 -5.41
C ALA A 74 -4.82 1.74 -5.88
N LYS A 75 -5.48 2.78 -5.38
CA LYS A 75 -5.14 4.18 -5.70
C LYS A 75 -3.75 4.56 -5.19
N ARG A 76 -3.35 4.05 -4.02
CA ARG A 76 -2.02 4.29 -3.44
C ARG A 76 -0.94 3.39 -4.04
N SER A 77 -1.28 2.54 -4.98
CA SER A 77 -0.36 1.57 -5.60
C SER A 77 0.24 0.57 -4.62
N VAL A 78 -0.41 0.33 -3.49
CA VAL A 78 -0.02 -0.71 -2.54
C VAL A 78 -0.32 -2.09 -3.12
N ILE A 79 -1.44 -2.21 -3.83
CA ILE A 79 -1.82 -3.41 -4.57
C ILE A 79 -2.10 -3.03 -6.02
N HIS A 80 -1.92 -4.00 -6.93
CA HIS A 80 -2.18 -3.81 -8.34
C HIS A 80 -3.69 -3.75 -8.60
N LYS A 81 -4.10 -3.00 -9.63
CA LYS A 81 -5.50 -2.90 -10.07
C LYS A 81 -6.14 -4.27 -10.27
N ASN A 82 -5.42 -5.19 -10.90
CA ASN A 82 -5.93 -6.54 -11.18
C ASN A 82 -6.21 -7.31 -9.89
N LYS A 83 -5.32 -7.18 -8.90
CA LYS A 83 -5.52 -7.82 -7.61
C LYS A 83 -6.72 -7.22 -6.88
N ALA A 84 -6.88 -5.90 -6.93
CA ALA A 84 -8.04 -5.21 -6.36
C ALA A 84 -9.34 -5.69 -6.99
N ALA A 85 -9.39 -5.78 -8.32
CA ALA A 85 -10.55 -6.27 -9.05
C ALA A 85 -10.89 -7.72 -8.68
N ASN A 86 -9.88 -8.58 -8.55
CA ASN A 86 -10.06 -9.97 -8.15
C ASN A 86 -10.61 -10.09 -6.72
N LEU A 87 -10.08 -9.30 -5.78
CA LEU A 87 -10.55 -9.28 -4.40
C LEU A 87 -12.00 -8.82 -4.30
N LYS A 88 -12.35 -7.75 -5.00
CA LYS A 88 -13.73 -7.25 -5.06
C LYS A 88 -14.68 -8.30 -5.63
N SER A 89 -14.28 -8.93 -6.72
CA SER A 89 -15.07 -9.97 -7.38
C SER A 89 -15.33 -11.14 -6.43
N LYS A 90 -14.32 -11.61 -5.72
CA LYS A 90 -14.45 -12.69 -4.73
C LYS A 90 -15.38 -12.31 -3.59
N CYS A 91 -15.30 -11.07 -3.11
CA CYS A 91 -16.19 -10.57 -2.06
C CYS A 91 -17.65 -10.52 -2.52
N MET A 92 -17.88 -10.02 -3.72
CA MET A 92 -19.22 -9.95 -4.31
C MET A 92 -19.80 -11.36 -4.52
N LYS A 93 -18.97 -12.31 -5.00
CA LYS A 93 -19.40 -13.70 -5.17
C LYS A 93 -19.77 -14.35 -3.84
N LYS A 94 -19.02 -14.03 -2.77
CA LYS A 94 -19.35 -14.56 -1.44
C LYS A 94 -20.72 -14.08 -0.96
N VAL A 95 -21.02 -12.79 -1.10
CA VAL A 95 -22.32 -12.23 -0.74
C VAL A 95 -23.42 -12.88 -1.58
N ALA A 96 -23.20 -13.07 -2.88
CA ALA A 96 -24.14 -13.74 -3.75
C ALA A 96 -24.41 -15.19 -3.32
N LYS A 97 -23.39 -15.90 -2.86
CA LYS A 97 -23.55 -17.27 -2.33
C LYS A 97 -24.37 -17.32 -1.04
N LEU A 98 -24.25 -16.28 -0.21
CA LEU A 98 -24.99 -16.20 1.05
C LEU A 98 -26.47 -15.85 0.83
N GLN A 99 -26.76 -15.22 -0.31
CA GLN A 99 -28.13 -14.98 -0.71
C GLN A 99 -28.79 -16.29 -1.16
#